data_7c707dcc433db2d40708b41979287382
#
_entry.id   7c707dcc433db2d40708b41979287382
#
_cell.length_a   1.000
_cell.length_b   1.000
_cell.length_c   1.000
_cell.angle_alpha   90.00
_cell.angle_beta   90.00
_cell.angle_gamma   90.00
#
_symmetry.space_group_name_H-M   'P 1'
#
loop_
_entity.id
_entity.type
_entity.pdbx_description
1 polymer ?
#
loop_
_entity_poly.entity_id
_entity_poly.type
_entity_poly.pdbx_seq_one_letter_code
_entity_poly.pdbx_strand_id
1 'polypeptide(L)'
;YATQYTHIDDFVEATRLVAPSGVVQTRRLPGSGAGPAPDRLVIGSEGTLGVITEAWVRLQATPRFRASASVKFGEFHRAVACVRALAQSGLNPSNCRLLDPLEAAFSGVGDGRSAILVLAFESSDHPLHAWMARALEIVGDHGGQYDRDAVERSMSAEGSSEHRSGAAGAWREAFLRMPYWRDPAVGLGVIMDTFETAITWDRFDEFYRNVKEDVASAVRKATAQDVRLSCRITHLSPDGPAPYFTIVTRAVDGSVASALAAWGVPYLIGGSLAR
;
A
#
# COMPACT_ATOMS: atom_id res chain seq x y z
N TYR A 1 1.73 0.08 -5.55
CA TYR A 1 1.59 1.52 -5.66
C TYR A 1 0.74 1.95 -6.84
N ALA A 2 0.80 1.22 -7.93
CA ALA A 2 0.11 1.50 -9.16
C ALA A 2 -1.23 0.75 -9.22
N THR A 3 -2.14 1.24 -10.03
CA THR A 3 -3.39 0.57 -10.33
C THR A 3 -3.30 -0.30 -11.58
N GLN A 4 -2.30 -0.09 -12.43
CA GLN A 4 -2.08 -0.83 -13.67
C GLN A 4 -1.08 -1.98 -13.50
N TYR A 5 0.03 -1.71 -12.82
CA TYR A 5 1.08 -2.70 -12.52
C TYR A 5 1.19 -2.85 -11.02
N THR A 6 0.34 -3.69 -10.44
CA THR A 6 0.23 -3.83 -8.99
C THR A 6 1.13 -4.91 -8.44
N HIS A 7 1.46 -5.92 -9.24
CA HIS A 7 2.25 -7.06 -8.84
C HIS A 7 3.54 -7.18 -9.67
N ILE A 8 4.56 -7.77 -9.08
CA ILE A 8 5.85 -7.99 -9.75
C ILE A 8 5.71 -8.93 -10.97
N ASP A 9 4.77 -9.84 -10.95
CA ASP A 9 4.48 -10.75 -12.05
C ASP A 9 3.96 -10.04 -13.32
N ASP A 10 3.50 -8.80 -13.23
CA ASP A 10 3.19 -7.96 -14.38
C ASP A 10 4.46 -7.51 -15.14
N PHE A 11 5.60 -7.50 -14.47
CA PHE A 11 6.90 -7.11 -15.05
C PHE A 11 7.78 -8.29 -15.41
N VAL A 12 7.59 -9.45 -14.78
CA VAL A 12 8.43 -10.62 -15.01
C VAL A 12 7.96 -11.37 -16.26
N GLU A 13 8.89 -11.61 -17.19
CA GLU A 13 8.64 -12.37 -18.41
C GLU A 13 9.03 -13.84 -18.30
N ALA A 14 10.06 -14.14 -17.51
CA ALA A 14 10.55 -15.49 -17.28
C ALA A 14 11.39 -15.55 -16.00
N THR A 15 11.49 -16.75 -15.42
CA THR A 15 12.28 -17.02 -14.23
C THR A 15 13.15 -18.25 -14.38
N ARG A 16 14.24 -18.29 -13.62
CA ARG A 16 15.04 -19.51 -13.38
C ARG A 16 15.04 -19.80 -11.89
N LEU A 17 14.51 -20.95 -11.53
CA LEU A 17 14.41 -21.43 -10.16
C LEU A 17 15.33 -22.65 -9.99
N VAL A 18 16.06 -22.70 -8.90
CA VAL A 18 16.82 -23.88 -8.44
C VAL A 18 16.12 -24.48 -7.23
N ALA A 19 15.73 -25.73 -7.34
CA ALA A 19 15.11 -26.51 -6.29
C ALA A 19 15.94 -27.78 -6.01
N PRO A 20 15.76 -28.48 -4.88
CA PRO A 20 16.47 -29.72 -4.60
C PRO A 20 16.26 -30.81 -5.68
N SER A 21 15.12 -30.79 -6.37
CA SER A 21 14.79 -31.71 -7.46
C SER A 21 15.37 -31.34 -8.82
N GLY A 22 15.96 -30.16 -8.97
CA GLY A 22 16.56 -29.70 -10.22
C GLY A 22 16.29 -28.23 -10.53
N VAL A 23 16.57 -27.85 -11.78
CA VAL A 23 16.39 -26.48 -12.27
C VAL A 23 15.13 -26.37 -13.11
N VAL A 24 14.28 -25.40 -12.79
CA VAL A 24 13.12 -25.02 -13.60
C VAL A 24 13.41 -23.67 -14.24
N GLN A 25 13.33 -23.61 -15.55
CA GLN A 25 13.48 -22.37 -16.31
C GLN A 25 12.29 -22.17 -17.22
N THR A 26 11.60 -21.06 -17.07
CA THR A 26 10.48 -20.68 -17.93
C THR A 26 10.99 -20.04 -19.23
N ARG A 27 10.17 -20.02 -20.27
CA ARG A 27 10.54 -19.46 -21.57
C ARG A 27 10.18 -17.97 -21.63
N ARG A 28 11.08 -17.16 -22.18
CA ARG A 28 10.76 -15.78 -22.56
C ARG A 28 9.85 -15.75 -23.77
N LEU A 29 8.58 -15.68 -23.55
CA LEU A 29 7.56 -15.63 -24.60
C LEU A 29 6.60 -14.46 -24.31
N PRO A 30 5.99 -13.87 -25.37
CA PRO A 30 4.82 -13.02 -25.16
C PRO A 30 3.75 -13.73 -24.37
N GLY A 31 2.87 -12.98 -23.72
CA GLY A 31 1.77 -13.54 -22.93
C GLY A 31 1.01 -14.62 -23.72
N SER A 32 0.80 -15.77 -23.14
CA SER A 32 0.17 -16.92 -23.76
C SER A 32 -1.03 -17.39 -22.93
N GLY A 33 -2.14 -17.70 -23.59
CA GLY A 33 -3.30 -18.36 -23.00
C GLY A 33 -3.23 -19.91 -23.02
N ALA A 34 -2.10 -20.48 -23.45
CA ALA A 34 -1.91 -21.92 -23.56
C ALA A 34 -1.39 -22.53 -22.26
N GLY A 35 -2.28 -22.84 -21.35
CA GLY A 35 -1.98 -23.51 -20.08
C GLY A 35 -1.53 -22.58 -18.94
N PRO A 36 -1.20 -23.13 -17.78
CA PRO A 36 -0.73 -22.36 -16.62
C PRO A 36 0.60 -21.66 -16.89
N ALA A 37 0.81 -20.48 -16.32
CA ALA A 37 2.07 -19.75 -16.36
C ALA A 37 3.00 -20.23 -15.23
N PRO A 38 4.09 -21.00 -15.52
CA PRO A 38 4.96 -21.55 -14.48
C PRO A 38 5.73 -20.48 -13.70
N ASP A 39 6.04 -19.35 -14.32
CA ASP A 39 6.65 -18.18 -13.69
C ASP A 39 5.76 -17.60 -12.59
N ARG A 40 4.44 -17.50 -12.81
CA ARG A 40 3.48 -17.08 -11.80
C ARG A 40 3.32 -18.07 -10.64
N LEU A 41 3.66 -19.33 -10.84
CA LEU A 41 3.68 -20.31 -9.75
C LEU A 41 4.85 -20.08 -8.79
N VAL A 42 6.01 -19.68 -9.30
CA VAL A 42 7.22 -19.51 -8.48
C VAL A 42 7.36 -18.09 -7.89
N ILE A 43 6.84 -17.08 -8.58
CA ILE A 43 6.80 -15.70 -8.07
C ILE A 43 5.86 -15.66 -6.86
N GLY A 44 6.31 -15.08 -5.74
CA GLY A 44 5.56 -15.03 -4.49
C GLY A 44 5.64 -16.31 -3.65
N SER A 45 6.43 -17.32 -4.06
CA SER A 45 6.61 -18.56 -3.30
C SER A 45 7.43 -18.42 -2.02
N GLU A 46 8.07 -17.26 -1.81
CA GLU A 46 8.87 -16.93 -0.60
C GLU A 46 9.89 -18.03 -0.21
N GLY A 47 10.49 -18.68 -1.22
CA GLY A 47 11.48 -19.73 -1.03
C GLY A 47 10.91 -21.13 -0.76
N THR A 48 9.59 -21.31 -0.70
CA THR A 48 8.96 -22.63 -0.43
C THR A 48 9.15 -23.61 -1.57
N LEU A 49 9.30 -23.13 -2.82
CA LEU A 49 9.48 -23.97 -4.00
C LEU A 49 10.95 -24.07 -4.44
N GLY A 50 11.81 -23.18 -3.98
CA GLY A 50 13.21 -23.10 -4.35
C GLY A 50 13.74 -21.67 -4.34
N VAL A 51 14.93 -21.46 -4.90
CA VAL A 51 15.59 -20.16 -4.98
C VAL A 51 15.51 -19.64 -6.42
N ILE A 52 14.90 -18.49 -6.63
CA ILE A 52 14.92 -17.78 -7.92
C ILE A 52 16.31 -17.18 -8.08
N THR A 53 17.05 -17.66 -9.08
CA THR A 53 18.43 -17.23 -9.34
C THR A 53 18.53 -16.21 -10.46
N GLU A 54 17.56 -16.20 -11.37
CA GLU A 54 17.50 -15.27 -12.50
C GLU A 54 16.05 -14.91 -12.79
N ALA A 55 15.83 -13.69 -13.21
CA ALA A 55 14.54 -13.23 -13.74
C ALA A 55 14.77 -12.30 -14.94
N TRP A 56 13.94 -12.46 -15.97
CA TRP A 56 13.85 -11.53 -17.09
C TRP A 56 12.69 -10.57 -16.82
N VAL A 57 13.00 -9.29 -16.75
CA VAL A 57 12.01 -8.27 -16.40
C VAL A 57 11.81 -7.29 -17.55
N ARG A 58 10.58 -6.85 -17.71
CA ARG A 58 10.22 -5.82 -18.66
C ARG A 58 10.64 -4.46 -18.15
N LEU A 59 11.45 -3.76 -18.90
CA LEU A 59 11.88 -2.40 -18.58
C LEU A 59 10.84 -1.39 -19.06
N GLN A 60 10.67 -0.33 -18.27
CA GLN A 60 9.87 0.83 -18.61
C GLN A 60 10.77 2.01 -18.97
N ALA A 61 10.34 2.85 -19.91
CA ALA A 61 11.01 4.11 -20.17
C ALA A 61 10.90 5.03 -18.94
N THR A 62 11.95 5.78 -18.64
CA THR A 62 11.91 6.77 -17.57
C THR A 62 10.84 7.82 -17.86
N PRO A 63 9.92 8.09 -16.92
CA PRO A 63 8.87 9.08 -17.13
C PRO A 63 9.46 10.48 -17.35
N ARG A 64 9.02 11.12 -18.41
CA ARG A 64 9.34 12.53 -18.73
C ARG A 64 8.32 13.49 -18.12
N PHE A 65 7.07 13.06 -18.05
CA PHE A 65 5.96 13.83 -17.51
C PHE A 65 5.50 13.20 -16.20
N ARG A 66 5.26 14.05 -15.22
CA ARG A 66 4.76 13.68 -13.91
C ARG A 66 3.70 14.64 -13.47
N ALA A 67 2.71 14.15 -12.71
CA ALA A 67 1.69 14.95 -12.08
C ALA A 67 1.36 14.32 -10.73
N SER A 68 1.24 15.11 -9.68
CA SER A 68 0.89 14.61 -8.35
C SER A 68 -0.04 15.55 -7.60
N ALA A 69 -0.88 14.95 -6.75
CA ALA A 69 -1.78 15.66 -5.86
C ALA A 69 -1.76 14.99 -4.48
N SER A 70 -1.75 15.81 -3.44
CA SER A 70 -2.07 15.40 -2.08
C SER A 70 -3.47 15.88 -1.75
N VAL A 71 -4.38 14.95 -1.44
CA VAL A 71 -5.80 15.25 -1.24
C VAL A 71 -6.18 14.94 0.20
N LYS A 72 -6.90 15.86 0.86
CA LYS A 72 -7.45 15.69 2.20
C LYS A 72 -8.93 15.36 2.12
N PHE A 73 -9.36 14.41 2.95
CA PHE A 73 -10.77 14.08 3.16
C PHE A 73 -11.10 14.15 4.65
N GLY A 74 -12.20 14.82 5.00
CA GLY A 74 -12.69 14.86 6.37
C GLY A 74 -13.23 13.51 6.86
N GLU A 75 -13.70 12.67 5.93
CA GLU A 75 -14.27 11.35 6.22
C GLU A 75 -13.56 10.26 5.43
N PHE A 76 -13.06 9.23 6.12
CA PHE A 76 -12.34 8.12 5.50
C PHE A 76 -13.19 7.35 4.50
N HIS A 77 -14.48 7.09 4.79
CA HIS A 77 -15.37 6.36 3.87
C HIS A 77 -15.59 7.10 2.55
N ARG A 78 -15.64 8.43 2.55
CA ARG A 78 -15.68 9.22 1.31
C ARG A 78 -14.40 9.08 0.50
N ALA A 79 -13.27 9.06 1.20
CA ALA A 79 -11.98 8.81 0.56
C ALA A 79 -11.90 7.39 -0.05
N VAL A 80 -12.45 6.38 0.63
CA VAL A 80 -12.57 5.01 0.10
C VAL A 80 -13.43 4.96 -1.15
N ALA A 81 -14.58 5.63 -1.15
CA ALA A 81 -15.43 5.72 -2.34
C ALA A 81 -14.73 6.42 -3.51
N CYS A 82 -13.94 7.46 -3.23
CA CYS A 82 -13.12 8.15 -4.23
C CYS A 82 -12.07 7.22 -4.85
N VAL A 83 -11.29 6.49 -4.05
CA VAL A 83 -10.25 5.62 -4.59
C VAL A 83 -10.83 4.42 -5.33
N ARG A 84 -12.02 3.94 -4.95
CA ARG A 84 -12.79 2.97 -5.74
C ARG A 84 -13.14 3.53 -7.11
N ALA A 85 -13.70 4.75 -7.17
CA ALA A 85 -14.05 5.40 -8.42
C ALA A 85 -12.80 5.62 -9.31
N LEU A 86 -11.66 6.02 -8.72
CA LEU A 86 -10.39 6.14 -9.43
C LEU A 86 -9.88 4.80 -9.97
N ALA A 87 -9.94 3.72 -9.17
CA ALA A 87 -9.53 2.39 -9.60
C ALA A 87 -10.37 1.84 -10.75
N GLN A 88 -11.66 2.20 -10.81
CA GLN A 88 -12.63 1.77 -11.82
C GLN A 88 -12.71 2.72 -13.03
N SER A 89 -12.03 3.88 -12.99
CA SER A 89 -12.11 4.91 -14.03
C SER A 89 -11.33 4.59 -15.31
N GLY A 90 -10.40 3.66 -15.26
CA GLY A 90 -9.46 3.41 -16.36
C GLY A 90 -8.31 4.42 -16.48
N LEU A 91 -8.21 5.39 -15.56
CA LEU A 91 -7.13 6.39 -15.56
C LEU A 91 -5.76 5.80 -15.18
N ASN A 92 -5.74 4.69 -14.45
CA ASN A 92 -4.53 3.95 -14.07
C ASN A 92 -3.41 4.85 -13.46
N PRO A 93 -3.67 5.55 -12.36
CA PRO A 93 -2.63 6.36 -11.71
C PRO A 93 -1.40 5.51 -11.34
N SER A 94 -0.21 6.08 -11.49
CA SER A 94 1.06 5.44 -11.09
C SER A 94 1.21 5.34 -9.57
N ASN A 95 0.50 6.18 -8.83
CA ASN A 95 0.36 6.12 -7.38
C ASN A 95 -1.07 6.51 -7.00
N CYS A 96 -1.76 5.64 -6.28
CA CYS A 96 -3.06 5.92 -5.69
C CYS A 96 -3.08 5.25 -4.32
N ARG A 97 -2.72 6.01 -3.29
CA ARG A 97 -2.57 5.50 -1.93
C ARG A 97 -3.40 6.31 -0.97
N LEU A 98 -4.26 5.62 -0.25
CA LEU A 98 -5.10 6.21 0.77
C LEU A 98 -4.59 5.84 2.17
N LEU A 99 -4.42 6.85 3.02
CA LEU A 99 -4.05 6.74 4.42
C LEU A 99 -5.24 7.16 5.28
N ASP A 100 -5.62 6.37 6.27
CA ASP A 100 -6.57 6.83 7.27
C ASP A 100 -5.94 7.95 8.15
N PRO A 101 -6.72 8.69 8.96
CA PRO A 101 -6.18 9.79 9.73
C PRO A 101 -5.02 9.39 10.65
N LEU A 102 -5.07 8.20 11.24
CA LEU A 102 -4.04 7.73 12.15
C LEU A 102 -2.75 7.34 11.40
N GLU A 103 -2.87 6.67 10.26
CA GLU A 103 -1.73 6.33 9.40
C GLU A 103 -1.08 7.60 8.82
N ALA A 104 -1.89 8.59 8.44
CA ALA A 104 -1.38 9.88 7.98
C ALA A 104 -0.56 10.61 9.07
N ALA A 105 -1.01 10.53 10.34
CA ALA A 105 -0.27 11.08 11.47
C ALA A 105 1.02 10.30 11.75
N PHE A 106 0.99 8.97 11.75
CA PHE A 106 2.18 8.13 11.95
C PHE A 106 3.25 8.37 10.88
N SER A 107 2.82 8.64 9.65
CA SER A 107 3.71 8.95 8.53
C SER A 107 4.17 10.40 8.49
N GLY A 108 3.69 11.26 9.38
CA GLY A 108 4.01 12.69 9.41
C GLY A 108 3.47 13.50 8.23
N VAL A 109 2.48 12.96 7.48
CA VAL A 109 1.90 13.62 6.30
C VAL A 109 0.53 14.24 6.58
N GLY A 110 -0.04 14.01 7.75
CA GLY A 110 -1.37 14.49 8.13
C GLY A 110 -1.47 14.93 9.59
N ASP A 111 -2.59 15.54 9.90
CA ASP A 111 -2.92 16.11 11.23
C ASP A 111 -3.57 15.11 12.20
N GLY A 112 -3.74 13.86 11.78
CA GLY A 112 -4.44 12.82 12.56
C GLY A 112 -5.96 12.94 12.56
N ARG A 113 -6.54 13.88 11.81
CA ARG A 113 -7.99 14.13 11.71
C ARG A 113 -8.53 13.85 10.31
N SER A 114 -7.70 14.07 9.31
CA SER A 114 -8.07 13.94 7.90
C SER A 114 -7.43 12.68 7.31
N ALA A 115 -8.16 11.97 6.46
CA ALA A 115 -7.58 10.97 5.59
C ALA A 115 -6.80 11.64 4.45
N ILE A 116 -5.70 11.04 4.02
CA ILE A 116 -4.83 11.59 2.97
C ILE A 116 -4.78 10.61 1.80
N LEU A 117 -5.12 11.11 0.60
CA LEU A 117 -4.87 10.41 -0.64
C LEU A 117 -3.64 11.00 -1.33
N VAL A 118 -2.65 10.16 -1.59
CA VAL A 118 -1.52 10.46 -2.46
C VAL A 118 -1.83 9.94 -3.85
N LEU A 119 -2.01 10.85 -4.80
CA LEU A 119 -2.35 10.55 -6.18
C LEU A 119 -1.24 11.03 -7.11
N ALA A 120 -0.82 10.19 -8.06
CA ALA A 120 0.16 10.59 -9.06
C ALA A 120 -0.04 9.85 -10.39
N PHE A 121 0.39 10.50 -11.45
CA PHE A 121 0.48 9.95 -12.79
C PHE A 121 1.90 10.15 -13.34
N GLU A 122 2.32 9.22 -14.19
CA GLU A 122 3.60 9.27 -14.88
C GLU A 122 3.42 8.85 -16.34
N SER A 123 4.12 9.53 -17.25
CA SER A 123 4.17 9.18 -18.67
C SER A 123 5.54 9.46 -19.26
N SER A 124 6.00 8.59 -20.15
CA SER A 124 7.19 8.82 -20.98
C SER A 124 6.89 9.51 -22.29
N ASP A 125 5.61 9.64 -22.66
CA ASP A 125 5.16 10.00 -24.00
C ASP A 125 4.43 11.35 -24.06
N HIS A 126 3.46 11.61 -23.18
CA HIS A 126 2.55 12.74 -23.27
C HIS A 126 2.34 13.48 -21.93
N PRO A 127 1.97 14.79 -21.98
CA PRO A 127 1.57 15.56 -20.81
C PRO A 127 0.33 14.99 -20.12
N LEU A 128 0.22 15.20 -18.80
CA LEU A 128 -0.76 14.54 -17.93
C LEU A 128 -1.92 15.42 -17.49
N HIS A 129 -2.06 16.64 -18.03
CA HIS A 129 -3.07 17.60 -17.60
C HIS A 129 -4.49 17.07 -17.68
N ALA A 130 -4.86 16.40 -18.79
CA ALA A 130 -6.20 15.86 -18.97
C ALA A 130 -6.51 14.72 -17.99
N TRP A 131 -5.52 13.87 -17.71
CA TRP A 131 -5.66 12.74 -16.78
C TRP A 131 -5.79 13.23 -15.34
N MET A 132 -4.92 14.17 -14.94
CA MET A 132 -4.99 14.76 -13.62
C MET A 132 -6.30 15.54 -13.44
N ALA A 133 -6.73 16.33 -14.42
CA ALA A 133 -7.98 17.07 -14.35
C ALA A 133 -9.17 16.11 -14.12
N ARG A 134 -9.26 15.01 -14.88
CA ARG A 134 -10.33 14.03 -14.71
C ARG A 134 -10.28 13.35 -13.33
N ALA A 135 -9.10 13.01 -12.85
CA ALA A 135 -8.94 12.43 -11.51
C ALA A 135 -9.37 13.42 -10.42
N LEU A 136 -9.04 14.69 -10.57
CA LEU A 136 -9.44 15.74 -9.60
C LEU A 136 -10.94 16.07 -9.63
N GLU A 137 -11.62 15.90 -10.76
CA GLU A 137 -13.10 15.92 -10.82
C GLU A 137 -13.67 14.81 -9.93
N ILE A 138 -13.19 13.56 -10.08
CA ILE A 138 -13.62 12.44 -9.23
C ILE A 138 -13.35 12.75 -7.75
N VAL A 139 -12.18 13.32 -7.45
CA VAL A 139 -11.82 13.74 -6.08
C VAL A 139 -12.83 14.77 -5.54
N GLY A 140 -13.17 15.76 -6.36
CA GLY A 140 -14.15 16.80 -6.00
C GLY A 140 -15.55 16.25 -5.74
N ASP A 141 -16.03 15.32 -6.57
CA ASP A 141 -17.32 14.64 -6.43
C ASP A 141 -17.45 13.89 -5.08
N HIS A 142 -16.32 13.47 -4.51
CA HIS A 142 -16.26 12.80 -3.22
C HIS A 142 -15.87 13.72 -2.04
N GLY A 143 -15.76 15.04 -2.27
CA GLY A 143 -15.46 16.03 -1.24
C GLY A 143 -13.99 16.12 -0.83
N GLY A 144 -13.08 15.64 -1.68
CA GLY A 144 -11.64 15.78 -1.49
C GLY A 144 -11.17 17.22 -1.71
N GLN A 145 -10.23 17.67 -0.88
CA GLN A 145 -9.62 19.00 -0.94
C GLN A 145 -8.15 18.91 -1.27
N TYR A 146 -7.67 19.74 -2.18
CA TYR A 146 -6.28 19.77 -2.61
C TYR A 146 -5.83 21.21 -2.94
N ASP A 147 -4.53 21.43 -2.94
CA ASP A 147 -3.91 22.68 -3.36
C ASP A 147 -3.69 22.66 -4.88
N ARG A 148 -4.42 23.52 -5.60
CA ARG A 148 -4.33 23.64 -7.07
C ARG A 148 -2.95 24.09 -7.52
N ASP A 149 -2.37 25.05 -6.83
CA ASP A 149 -1.06 25.58 -7.20
C ASP A 149 0.04 24.51 -7.00
N ALA A 150 -0.08 23.66 -5.98
CA ALA A 150 0.82 22.54 -5.79
C ALA A 150 0.70 21.50 -6.92
N VAL A 151 -0.51 21.23 -7.40
CA VAL A 151 -0.74 20.32 -8.54
C VAL A 151 -0.12 20.92 -9.82
N GLU A 152 -0.37 22.20 -10.10
CA GLU A 152 0.22 22.89 -11.28
C GLU A 152 1.74 22.87 -11.24
N ARG A 153 2.34 23.18 -10.09
CA ARG A 153 3.80 23.08 -9.91
C ARG A 153 4.32 21.67 -10.16
N SER A 154 3.60 20.65 -9.74
CA SER A 154 4.02 19.26 -9.95
C SER A 154 4.09 18.85 -11.43
N MET A 155 3.30 19.48 -12.28
CA MET A 155 3.27 19.25 -13.73
C MET A 155 4.29 20.10 -14.50
N SER A 156 4.70 21.23 -13.94
CA SER A 156 5.61 22.18 -14.58
C SER A 156 7.08 21.83 -14.41
N ALA A 157 7.42 21.01 -13.41
CA ALA A 157 8.80 20.69 -13.04
C ALA A 157 9.35 19.53 -13.88
N GLU A 158 9.83 19.79 -15.09
CA GLU A 158 10.54 18.79 -15.90
C GLU A 158 11.80 18.28 -15.18
N GLY A 159 11.79 17.01 -14.79
CA GLY A 159 12.99 16.31 -14.29
C GLY A 159 13.53 16.72 -12.92
N SER A 160 12.86 17.61 -12.17
CA SER A 160 13.36 18.11 -10.90
C SER A 160 13.08 17.19 -9.70
N SER A 161 13.92 17.32 -8.66
CA SER A 161 13.73 16.66 -7.35
C SER A 161 12.48 17.17 -6.61
N GLU A 162 11.84 18.23 -7.07
CA GLU A 162 10.64 18.84 -6.49
C GLU A 162 9.40 17.90 -6.53
N HIS A 163 9.38 16.93 -7.43
CA HIS A 163 8.36 15.84 -7.41
C HIS A 163 8.39 15.01 -6.13
N ARG A 164 9.43 15.14 -5.31
CA ARG A 164 9.57 14.50 -4.01
C ARG A 164 9.11 15.37 -2.84
N SER A 165 8.66 16.59 -3.13
CA SER A 165 8.11 17.50 -2.11
C SER A 165 6.66 17.15 -1.75
N GLY A 166 6.19 17.64 -0.60
CA GLY A 166 4.82 17.40 -0.13
C GLY A 166 4.59 16.02 0.49
N ALA A 167 3.31 15.63 0.62
CA ALA A 167 2.89 14.41 1.31
C ALA A 167 3.46 13.13 0.67
N ALA A 168 3.62 13.08 -0.65
CA ALA A 168 4.18 11.92 -1.35
C ALA A 168 5.67 11.69 -1.00
N GLY A 169 6.45 12.77 -0.93
CA GLY A 169 7.86 12.71 -0.55
C GLY A 169 8.04 12.38 0.93
N ALA A 170 7.29 13.05 1.81
CA ALA A 170 7.31 12.81 3.24
C ALA A 170 6.90 11.37 3.57
N TRP A 171 5.85 10.86 2.93
CA TRP A 171 5.43 9.47 3.11
C TRP A 171 6.50 8.48 2.66
N ARG A 172 7.14 8.69 1.49
CA ARG A 172 8.22 7.83 1.01
C ARG A 172 9.38 7.77 1.98
N GLU A 173 9.78 8.91 2.52
CA GLU A 173 10.86 9.00 3.51
C GLU A 173 10.49 8.26 4.80
N ALA A 174 9.28 8.48 5.32
CA ALA A 174 8.75 7.75 6.46
C ALA A 174 8.72 6.24 6.22
N PHE A 175 8.26 5.79 5.05
CA PHE A 175 8.22 4.37 4.67
C PHE A 175 9.62 3.73 4.67
N LEU A 176 10.63 4.42 4.13
CA LEU A 176 12.00 3.91 4.10
C LEU A 176 12.63 3.83 5.50
N ARG A 177 12.19 4.69 6.44
CA ARG A 177 12.69 4.71 7.82
C ARG A 177 11.89 3.82 8.77
N MET A 178 10.66 3.46 8.43
CA MET A 178 9.75 2.71 9.31
C MET A 178 10.34 1.38 9.84
N PRO A 179 11.05 0.56 9.04
CA PRO A 179 11.67 -0.66 9.55
C PRO A 179 12.66 -0.44 10.70
N TYR A 180 13.34 0.73 10.70
CA TYR A 180 14.33 1.07 11.72
C TYR A 180 13.71 1.57 13.04
N TRP A 181 12.42 1.85 13.10
CA TRP A 181 11.73 2.24 14.32
C TRP A 181 11.29 1.05 15.16
N ARG A 182 11.24 -0.13 14.57
CA ARG A 182 10.74 -1.34 15.24
C ARG A 182 11.60 -1.71 16.45
N ASP A 183 12.91 -1.82 16.29
CA ASP A 183 13.82 -2.21 17.36
C ASP A 183 13.84 -1.20 18.52
N PRO A 184 13.98 0.12 18.30
CA PRO A 184 13.82 1.11 19.34
C PRO A 184 12.47 1.06 20.04
N ALA A 185 11.37 0.81 19.31
CA ALA A 185 10.03 0.71 19.88
C ALA A 185 9.94 -0.46 20.87
N VAL A 186 10.45 -1.63 20.50
CA VAL A 186 10.52 -2.80 21.39
C VAL A 186 11.33 -2.50 22.63
N GLY A 187 12.47 -1.79 22.50
CA GLY A 187 13.29 -1.34 23.64
C GLY A 187 12.55 -0.40 24.60
N LEU A 188 11.51 0.30 24.12
CA LEU A 188 10.63 1.16 24.91
C LEU A 188 9.35 0.45 25.39
N GLY A 189 9.25 -0.88 25.22
CA GLY A 189 8.07 -1.65 25.57
C GLY A 189 6.86 -1.36 24.66
N VAL A 190 7.09 -0.93 23.41
CA VAL A 190 6.05 -0.70 22.42
C VAL A 190 6.06 -1.82 21.40
N ILE A 191 4.89 -2.41 21.17
CA ILE A 191 4.66 -3.42 20.13
C ILE A 191 4.19 -2.70 18.87
N MET A 192 4.90 -2.91 17.77
CA MET A 192 4.52 -2.46 16.44
C MET A 192 4.49 -3.65 15.50
N ASP A 193 3.35 -3.93 14.92
CA ASP A 193 3.21 -4.99 13.93
C ASP A 193 2.19 -4.63 12.86
N THR A 194 2.18 -5.39 11.79
CA THR A 194 1.37 -5.11 10.60
C THR A 194 0.79 -6.39 10.03
N PHE A 195 -0.35 -6.27 9.38
CA PHE A 195 -0.90 -7.31 8.53
C PHE A 195 -1.57 -6.69 7.30
N GLU A 196 -1.58 -7.45 6.23
CA GLU A 196 -2.16 -7.07 4.96
C GLU A 196 -3.13 -8.15 4.47
N THR A 197 -4.16 -7.74 3.74
CA THR A 197 -5.15 -8.64 3.17
C THR A 197 -5.77 -8.01 1.92
N ALA A 198 -6.74 -8.68 1.32
CA ALA A 198 -7.52 -8.17 0.20
C ALA A 198 -9.01 -8.45 0.42
N ILE A 199 -9.86 -7.56 -0.08
CA ILE A 199 -11.31 -7.66 0.04
C ILE A 199 -11.97 -7.01 -1.18
N THR A 200 -13.17 -7.43 -1.55
CA THR A 200 -13.96 -6.78 -2.59
C THR A 200 -14.58 -5.46 -2.07
N TRP A 201 -14.84 -4.52 -2.99
CA TRP A 201 -15.33 -3.19 -2.62
C TRP A 201 -16.67 -3.21 -1.88
N ASP A 202 -17.56 -4.13 -2.22
CA ASP A 202 -18.88 -4.29 -1.61
C ASP A 202 -18.83 -4.72 -0.14
N ARG A 203 -17.73 -5.37 0.27
CA ARG A 203 -17.52 -5.88 1.63
C ARG A 203 -16.57 -5.03 2.46
N PHE A 204 -15.94 -4.01 1.88
CA PHE A 204 -14.86 -3.27 2.54
C PHE A 204 -15.30 -2.59 3.83
N ASP A 205 -16.44 -1.91 3.84
CA ASP A 205 -16.90 -1.12 4.99
C ASP A 205 -17.20 -2.00 6.21
N GLU A 206 -17.88 -3.11 5.98
CA GLU A 206 -18.14 -4.10 7.04
C GLU A 206 -16.84 -4.73 7.53
N PHE A 207 -15.99 -5.16 6.62
CA PHE A 207 -14.70 -5.74 6.94
C PHE A 207 -13.82 -4.77 7.76
N TYR A 208 -13.69 -3.52 7.33
CA TYR A 208 -12.90 -2.51 8.01
C TYR A 208 -13.35 -2.28 9.46
N ARG A 209 -14.66 -2.19 9.67
CA ARG A 209 -15.25 -2.07 11.02
C ARG A 209 -14.96 -3.29 11.88
N ASN A 210 -15.24 -4.49 11.36
CA ASN A 210 -15.04 -5.74 12.07
C ASN A 210 -13.56 -5.93 12.47
N VAL A 211 -12.62 -5.67 11.54
CA VAL A 211 -11.19 -5.72 11.83
C VAL A 211 -10.80 -4.77 12.97
N LYS A 212 -11.32 -3.53 12.95
CA LYS A 212 -11.03 -2.56 14.02
C LYS A 212 -11.54 -3.04 15.38
N GLU A 213 -12.72 -3.60 15.44
CA GLU A 213 -13.34 -4.10 16.67
C GLU A 213 -12.65 -5.37 17.18
N ASP A 214 -12.44 -6.35 16.31
CA ASP A 214 -11.86 -7.65 16.67
C ASP A 214 -10.40 -7.52 17.11
N VAL A 215 -9.58 -6.74 16.38
CA VAL A 215 -8.19 -6.49 16.74
C VAL A 215 -8.10 -5.73 18.08
N ALA A 216 -8.93 -4.70 18.25
CA ALA A 216 -8.95 -3.96 19.52
C ALA A 216 -9.35 -4.86 20.70
N SER A 217 -10.35 -5.71 20.53
CA SER A 217 -10.78 -6.69 21.53
C SER A 217 -9.68 -7.71 21.87
N ALA A 218 -9.07 -8.30 20.84
CA ALA A 218 -8.04 -9.31 21.02
C ALA A 218 -6.76 -8.75 21.67
N VAL A 219 -6.30 -7.58 21.23
CA VAL A 219 -5.14 -6.91 21.84
C VAL A 219 -5.42 -6.54 23.29
N ARG A 220 -6.59 -5.99 23.59
CA ARG A 220 -6.97 -5.66 24.98
C ARG A 220 -7.02 -6.90 25.86
N LYS A 221 -7.56 -8.03 25.35
CA LYS A 221 -7.58 -9.31 26.07
C LYS A 221 -6.18 -9.85 26.35
N ALA A 222 -5.25 -9.68 25.42
CA ALA A 222 -3.89 -10.22 25.53
C ALA A 222 -2.95 -9.34 26.35
N THR A 223 -3.09 -8.03 26.27
CA THR A 223 -2.14 -7.06 26.83
C THR A 223 -2.72 -6.19 27.93
N ALA A 224 -4.05 -6.22 28.14
CA ALA A 224 -4.78 -5.28 28.99
C ALA A 224 -4.57 -3.80 28.60
N GLN A 225 -4.09 -3.53 27.38
CA GLN A 225 -3.78 -2.20 26.87
C GLN A 225 -4.69 -1.87 25.70
N ASP A 226 -4.89 -0.59 25.44
CA ASP A 226 -5.54 -0.12 24.24
C ASP A 226 -4.60 -0.20 23.02
N VAL A 227 -5.18 -0.43 21.86
CA VAL A 227 -4.46 -0.49 20.59
C VAL A 227 -4.75 0.77 19.76
N ARG A 228 -3.74 1.25 19.08
CA ARG A 228 -3.87 2.15 17.95
C ARG A 228 -3.77 1.33 16.67
N LEU A 229 -4.86 1.24 15.94
CA LEU A 229 -4.95 0.50 14.69
C LEU A 229 -5.20 1.48 13.55
N SER A 230 -4.18 1.69 12.72
CA SER A 230 -4.28 2.47 11.50
C SER A 230 -4.50 1.58 10.27
N CYS A 231 -4.97 2.17 9.19
CA CYS A 231 -5.18 1.51 7.92
C CYS A 231 -4.70 2.37 6.76
N ARG A 232 -3.96 1.74 5.84
CA ARG A 232 -3.68 2.31 4.53
C ARG A 232 -4.12 1.36 3.43
N ILE A 233 -4.54 1.92 2.31
CA ILE A 233 -4.81 1.18 1.08
C ILE A 233 -3.70 1.53 0.10
N THR A 234 -2.83 0.55 -0.21
CA THR A 234 -1.64 0.72 -1.06
C THR A 234 -1.80 0.08 -2.42
N HIS A 235 -2.56 -0.98 -2.51
CA HIS A 235 -2.90 -1.66 -3.75
C HIS A 235 -4.39 -1.53 -3.99
N LEU A 236 -4.74 -1.14 -5.21
CA LEU A 236 -6.10 -0.88 -5.65
C LEU A 236 -6.34 -1.62 -6.96
N SER A 237 -7.35 -2.45 -6.97
CA SER A 237 -7.85 -3.11 -8.17
C SER A 237 -9.28 -2.65 -8.45
N PRO A 238 -9.78 -2.77 -9.69
CA PRO A 238 -11.19 -2.50 -9.97
C PRO A 238 -12.16 -3.31 -9.11
N ASP A 239 -11.75 -4.51 -8.68
CA ASP A 239 -12.56 -5.43 -7.88
C ASP A 239 -12.50 -5.16 -6.37
N GLY A 240 -11.38 -4.60 -5.88
CA GLY A 240 -11.21 -4.36 -4.45
C GLY A 240 -9.85 -3.79 -4.05
N PRO A 241 -9.72 -3.33 -2.81
CA PRO A 241 -8.47 -2.85 -2.23
C PRO A 241 -7.71 -3.97 -1.52
N ALA A 242 -6.40 -3.77 -1.34
CA ALA A 242 -5.59 -4.48 -0.36
C ALA A 242 -5.31 -3.56 0.84
N PRO A 243 -6.13 -3.62 1.89
CA PRO A 243 -5.91 -2.84 3.09
C PRO A 243 -4.74 -3.41 3.90
N TYR A 244 -3.88 -2.50 4.35
CA TYR A 244 -2.73 -2.76 5.20
C TYR A 244 -2.97 -2.11 6.55
N PHE A 245 -2.93 -2.89 7.61
CA PHE A 245 -3.17 -2.41 8.97
C PHE A 245 -1.87 -2.36 9.75
N THR A 246 -1.71 -1.29 10.55
CA THR A 246 -0.59 -1.14 11.49
C THR A 246 -1.12 -1.13 12.91
N ILE A 247 -0.62 -2.04 13.71
CA ILE A 247 -0.95 -2.20 15.13
C ILE A 247 0.13 -1.52 15.94
N VAL A 248 -0.26 -0.63 16.85
CA VAL A 248 0.65 -0.04 17.85
C VAL A 248 0.01 -0.15 19.23
N THR A 249 0.66 -0.83 20.16
CA THR A 249 0.20 -0.97 21.55
C THR A 249 1.40 -1.02 22.52
N ARG A 250 1.12 -0.95 23.81
CA ARG A 250 2.15 -1.11 24.82
C ARG A 250 2.20 -2.55 25.33
N ALA A 251 3.37 -3.01 25.72
CA ALA A 251 3.52 -4.25 26.46
C ALA A 251 2.90 -4.12 27.86
N VAL A 252 2.49 -5.24 28.48
CA VAL A 252 1.73 -5.27 29.75
C VAL A 252 2.42 -4.47 30.84
N ASP A 253 3.72 -4.63 31.01
CA ASP A 253 4.55 -3.95 32.03
C ASP A 253 5.57 -2.98 31.40
N GLY A 254 5.50 -2.74 30.10
CA GLY A 254 6.45 -1.91 29.36
C GLY A 254 7.84 -2.54 29.20
N SER A 255 8.04 -3.80 29.61
CA SER A 255 9.31 -4.49 29.43
C SER A 255 9.46 -5.11 28.04
N VAL A 256 10.71 -5.31 27.61
CA VAL A 256 11.04 -6.04 26.39
C VAL A 256 10.50 -7.47 26.43
N ALA A 257 10.57 -8.12 27.59
CA ALA A 257 10.09 -9.49 27.76
C ALA A 257 8.58 -9.61 27.53
N SER A 258 7.79 -8.69 28.08
CA SER A 258 6.33 -8.69 27.85
C SER A 258 5.97 -8.25 26.42
N ALA A 259 6.76 -7.37 25.81
CA ALA A 259 6.59 -7.02 24.41
C ALA A 259 6.80 -8.23 23.49
N LEU A 260 7.85 -9.00 23.71
CA LEU A 260 8.14 -10.23 22.94
C LEU A 260 7.07 -11.30 23.17
N ALA A 261 6.59 -11.49 24.42
CA ALA A 261 5.53 -12.46 24.73
C ALA A 261 4.20 -12.11 24.04
N ALA A 262 3.88 -10.83 23.91
CA ALA A 262 2.65 -10.37 23.25
C ALA A 262 2.77 -10.28 21.71
N TRP A 263 3.96 -10.37 21.15
CA TRP A 263 4.22 -10.20 19.71
C TRP A 263 3.46 -11.20 18.83
N GLY A 264 3.29 -12.45 19.27
CA GLY A 264 2.59 -13.48 18.53
C GLY A 264 1.06 -13.28 18.38
N VAL A 265 0.47 -12.36 19.16
CA VAL A 265 -0.98 -12.13 19.17
C VAL A 265 -1.51 -11.60 17.86
N PRO A 266 -0.88 -10.62 17.18
CA PRO A 266 -1.33 -10.13 15.89
C PRO A 266 -1.38 -11.20 14.79
N TYR A 267 -0.45 -12.16 14.79
CA TYR A 267 -0.45 -13.26 13.82
C TYR A 267 -1.63 -14.22 13.99
N LEU A 268 -2.05 -14.46 15.24
CA LEU A 268 -3.23 -15.29 15.53
C LEU A 268 -4.53 -14.61 15.07
N ILE A 269 -4.59 -13.27 15.16
CA ILE A 269 -5.74 -12.47 14.72
C ILE A 269 -5.81 -12.45 13.19
N GLY A 270 -4.70 -12.20 12.49
CA GLY A 270 -4.65 -12.18 11.02
C GLY A 270 -5.13 -13.47 10.39
N GLY A 271 -4.77 -14.62 10.95
CA GLY A 271 -5.25 -15.94 10.49
C GLY A 271 -6.75 -16.20 10.75
N SER A 272 -7.36 -15.49 11.71
CA SER A 272 -8.79 -15.61 12.02
C SER A 272 -9.68 -14.71 11.15
N LEU A 273 -9.17 -13.56 10.73
CA LEU A 273 -9.91 -12.56 9.93
C LEU A 273 -9.96 -12.92 8.43
N ALA A 274 -9.15 -13.87 7.99
CA ALA A 274 -9.11 -14.32 6.59
C ALA A 274 -10.20 -15.38 6.24
N ARG A 275 -11.11 -15.68 7.16
CA ARG A 275 -12.18 -16.68 6.95
C ARG A 275 -13.52 -16.05 6.62
#